data_6edb6c53b8ab24f27e32e5f6e10e8ef6
#
_entry.id   6edb6c53b8ab24f27e32e5f6e10e8ef6
#
_cell.length_a   1.000
_cell.length_b   1.000
_cell.length_c   1.000
_cell.angle_alpha   90.00
_cell.angle_beta   90.00
_cell.angle_gamma   90.00
#
_symmetry.space_group_name_H-M   'P 1'
#
loop_
_entity.id
_entity.type
_entity.pdbx_description
1 polymer ?
#
loop_
_entity_poly.entity_id
_entity_poly.type
_entity_poly.pdbx_seq_one_letter_code
_entity_poly.pdbx_strand_id
1 'polypeptide(L)'
;HTSRGLGDVYKRQVINMNIEGSSLRKGESLFDTAQTLGAMNPDLVIIRHGENDASKEIAKILECPVINAGEGVNEHPTQALLDAYTIMNHNRKLNDITVSICGDLEHSRVARSNYYLLNKMKSKVRFVFPDYFKPKDLDKYDVETFTNLEDGIKDADIVMMLRIQNERIKDLNLPSADDYFKSFGLTYEKLKLAKPEVLVLHPGPINRGVEIENELADDVNKSVITEQVENGVAVRMACLSIMVK
;
A
#
# COMPACT_ATOMS: atom_id res chain seq x y z
N HIS A 1 -2.52 7.35 -14.87
CA HIS A 1 -2.10 8.55 -15.64
C HIS A 1 -0.57 8.73 -15.75
N THR A 2 0.23 8.17 -14.85
CA THR A 2 1.70 8.33 -14.83
C THR A 2 2.44 7.55 -15.93
N SER A 3 1.84 6.52 -16.50
CA SER A 3 2.45 5.75 -17.59
C SER A 3 2.34 6.41 -18.98
N ARG A 4 1.37 7.31 -19.18
CA ARG A 4 1.18 7.99 -20.47
C ARG A 4 2.35 8.92 -20.86
N GLY A 5 2.90 9.66 -19.90
CA GLY A 5 3.95 10.65 -20.17
C GLY A 5 5.29 10.06 -20.61
N LEU A 6 5.63 8.84 -20.14
CA LEU A 6 6.89 8.17 -20.50
C LEU A 6 6.86 7.54 -21.90
N GLY A 7 5.70 7.05 -22.34
CA GLY A 7 5.55 6.48 -23.67
C GLY A 7 5.78 7.49 -24.80
N ASP A 8 5.30 8.71 -24.62
CA ASP A 8 5.37 9.75 -25.65
C ASP A 8 6.80 10.30 -25.85
N VAL A 9 7.60 10.38 -24.77
CA VAL A 9 8.96 10.94 -24.82
C VAL A 9 9.94 10.03 -25.57
N TYR A 10 9.74 8.70 -25.50
CA TYR A 10 10.68 7.72 -26.08
C TYR A 10 10.09 6.92 -27.26
N LYS A 11 9.00 7.39 -27.88
CA LYS A 11 8.27 6.68 -28.94
C LYS A 11 7.77 5.28 -28.50
N ARG A 12 7.55 5.09 -27.19
CA ARG A 12 6.98 3.85 -26.64
C ARG A 12 5.47 3.96 -26.64
N GLN A 13 4.81 2.86 -26.99
CA GLN A 13 3.34 2.79 -26.94
C GLN A 13 2.89 2.32 -25.57
N VAL A 14 1.89 2.99 -24.99
CA VAL A 14 1.21 2.57 -23.76
C VAL A 14 -0.20 2.17 -24.13
N ILE A 15 -0.52 0.88 -23.92
CA ILE A 15 -1.87 0.34 -24.09
C ILE A 15 -2.51 0.28 -22.72
N ASN A 16 -3.58 1.05 -22.52
CA ASN A 16 -4.40 0.96 -21.31
C ASN A 16 -5.60 0.06 -21.57
N MET A 17 -5.69 -1.04 -20.84
CA MET A 17 -6.83 -1.94 -20.86
C MET A 17 -7.61 -1.81 -19.55
N ASN A 18 -8.91 -1.52 -19.63
CA ASN A 18 -9.78 -1.53 -18.48
C ASN A 18 -10.58 -2.84 -18.48
N ILE A 19 -10.36 -3.65 -17.46
CA ILE A 19 -11.02 -4.94 -17.27
C ILE A 19 -12.55 -4.79 -17.19
N GLU A 20 -13.06 -3.71 -16.58
CA GLU A 20 -14.51 -3.45 -16.48
C GLU A 20 -15.21 -3.19 -17.83
N GLY A 21 -14.46 -2.75 -18.83
CA GLY A 21 -14.97 -2.51 -20.21
C GLY A 21 -14.57 -3.56 -21.22
N SER A 22 -13.81 -4.59 -20.83
CA SER A 22 -13.21 -5.57 -21.73
C SER A 22 -13.97 -6.92 -21.73
N SER A 23 -13.48 -7.84 -22.56
CA SER A 23 -13.99 -9.20 -22.76
C SER A 23 -14.08 -10.06 -21.50
N LEU A 24 -13.41 -9.74 -20.40
CA LEU A 24 -13.56 -10.39 -19.10
C LEU A 24 -15.00 -10.33 -18.56
N ARG A 25 -15.76 -9.29 -18.90
CA ARG A 25 -17.22 -9.24 -18.65
C ARG A 25 -18.01 -10.29 -19.43
N LYS A 26 -17.40 -10.85 -20.48
CA LYS A 26 -18.03 -11.89 -21.34
C LYS A 26 -17.65 -13.31 -20.91
N GLY A 27 -17.00 -13.49 -19.75
CA GLY A 27 -16.58 -14.80 -19.23
C GLY A 27 -15.21 -15.26 -19.72
N GLU A 28 -14.38 -14.37 -20.29
CA GLU A 28 -13.00 -14.67 -20.64
C GLU A 28 -12.16 -14.89 -19.39
N SER A 29 -11.33 -15.91 -19.40
CA SER A 29 -10.47 -16.23 -18.27
C SER A 29 -9.25 -15.30 -18.20
N LEU A 30 -8.63 -15.19 -17.01
CA LEU A 30 -7.36 -14.46 -16.83
C LEU A 30 -6.27 -15.05 -17.75
N PHE A 31 -6.33 -16.36 -18.01
CA PHE A 31 -5.42 -17.06 -18.91
C PHE A 31 -5.57 -16.57 -20.37
N ASP A 32 -6.79 -16.50 -20.87
CA ASP A 32 -7.05 -16.04 -22.25
C ASP A 32 -6.63 -14.57 -22.43
N THR A 33 -6.91 -13.74 -21.42
CA THR A 33 -6.45 -12.35 -21.40
C THR A 33 -4.93 -12.26 -21.46
N ALA A 34 -4.22 -13.08 -20.67
CA ALA A 34 -2.76 -13.11 -20.67
C ALA A 34 -2.19 -13.58 -22.02
N GLN A 35 -2.79 -14.59 -22.66
CA GLN A 35 -2.40 -15.04 -23.99
C GLN A 35 -2.59 -13.95 -25.04
N THR A 36 -3.72 -13.25 -25.00
CA THR A 36 -3.98 -12.12 -25.90
C THR A 36 -2.97 -11.00 -25.73
N LEU A 37 -2.64 -10.66 -24.49
CA LEU A 37 -1.58 -9.69 -24.19
C LEU A 37 -0.22 -10.16 -24.68
N GLY A 38 0.13 -11.42 -24.47
CA GLY A 38 1.38 -12.01 -24.91
C GLY A 38 1.56 -11.95 -26.44
N ALA A 39 0.47 -12.18 -27.19
CA ALA A 39 0.48 -12.09 -28.65
C ALA A 39 0.78 -10.67 -29.19
N MET A 40 0.62 -9.64 -28.37
CA MET A 40 1.00 -8.25 -28.70
C MET A 40 2.49 -7.96 -28.48
N ASN A 41 3.27 -8.92 -27.98
CA ASN A 41 4.70 -8.78 -27.66
C ASN A 41 5.02 -7.53 -26.81
N PRO A 42 4.41 -7.33 -25.63
CA PRO A 42 4.71 -6.19 -24.81
C PRO A 42 6.12 -6.29 -24.20
N ASP A 43 6.82 -5.18 -24.05
CA ASP A 43 8.09 -5.11 -23.33
C ASP A 43 7.91 -5.26 -21.83
N LEU A 44 6.72 -4.92 -21.29
CA LEU A 44 6.36 -5.00 -19.88
C LEU A 44 4.85 -4.91 -19.71
N VAL A 45 4.32 -5.64 -18.74
CA VAL A 45 2.92 -5.56 -18.32
C VAL A 45 2.83 -5.05 -16.89
N ILE A 46 1.94 -4.08 -16.66
CA ILE A 46 1.58 -3.60 -15.32
C ILE A 46 0.15 -4.03 -15.05
N ILE A 47 -0.05 -4.81 -13.99
CA ILE A 47 -1.37 -5.33 -13.64
C ILE A 47 -1.83 -4.84 -12.27
N ARG A 48 -3.10 -4.40 -12.20
CA ARG A 48 -3.85 -4.22 -10.96
C ARG A 48 -5.12 -5.05 -11.04
N HIS A 49 -5.31 -5.96 -10.09
CA HIS A 49 -6.41 -6.92 -10.11
C HIS A 49 -7.12 -7.03 -8.76
N GLY A 50 -8.38 -7.47 -8.79
CA GLY A 50 -9.19 -7.69 -7.58
C GLY A 50 -8.90 -9.01 -6.88
N GLU A 51 -8.37 -10.00 -7.58
CA GLU A 51 -8.03 -11.32 -7.06
C GLU A 51 -6.58 -11.39 -6.61
N ASN A 52 -6.31 -12.27 -5.65
CA ASN A 52 -4.96 -12.56 -5.20
C ASN A 52 -4.19 -13.37 -6.25
N ASP A 53 -2.87 -13.20 -6.28
CA ASP A 53 -1.94 -13.92 -7.14
C ASP A 53 -2.13 -13.74 -8.67
N ALA A 54 -3.05 -12.86 -9.09
CA ALA A 54 -3.29 -12.60 -10.51
C ALA A 54 -2.02 -12.19 -11.27
N SER A 55 -1.16 -11.38 -10.67
CA SER A 55 0.11 -10.97 -11.27
C SER A 55 1.08 -12.14 -11.46
N LYS A 56 1.11 -13.08 -10.52
CA LYS A 56 1.93 -14.29 -10.59
C LYS A 56 1.44 -15.24 -11.67
N GLU A 57 0.12 -15.41 -11.80
CA GLU A 57 -0.46 -16.27 -12.83
C GLU A 57 -0.19 -15.71 -14.24
N ILE A 58 -0.35 -14.41 -14.42
CA ILE A 58 -0.01 -13.74 -15.69
C ILE A 58 1.48 -13.85 -15.99
N ALA A 59 2.35 -13.68 -15.01
CA ALA A 59 3.81 -13.78 -15.19
C ALA A 59 4.29 -15.18 -15.60
N LYS A 60 3.50 -16.24 -15.34
CA LYS A 60 3.82 -17.59 -15.83
C LYS A 60 3.54 -17.79 -17.32
N ILE A 61 2.69 -16.94 -17.89
CA ILE A 61 2.22 -17.04 -19.27
C ILE A 61 3.01 -16.12 -20.19
N LEU A 62 3.33 -14.91 -19.68
CA LEU A 62 4.03 -13.90 -20.45
C LEU A 62 5.55 -14.09 -20.41
N GLU A 63 6.20 -13.82 -21.52
CA GLU A 63 7.67 -13.80 -21.63
C GLU A 63 8.30 -12.49 -21.15
N CYS A 64 7.48 -11.45 -21.00
CA CYS A 64 7.94 -10.12 -20.53
C CYS A 64 7.79 -9.97 -19.01
N PRO A 65 8.52 -9.01 -18.39
CA PRO A 65 8.33 -8.69 -17.00
C PRO A 65 6.91 -8.23 -16.66
N VAL A 66 6.44 -8.57 -15.45
CA VAL A 66 5.13 -8.17 -14.93
C VAL A 66 5.32 -7.40 -13.63
N ILE A 67 4.75 -6.19 -13.56
CA ILE A 67 4.72 -5.37 -12.34
C ILE A 67 3.35 -5.50 -11.69
N ASN A 68 3.33 -5.93 -10.43
CA ASN A 68 2.14 -5.91 -9.60
C ASN A 68 1.86 -4.48 -9.09
N ALA A 69 0.79 -3.87 -9.60
CA ALA A 69 0.31 -2.55 -9.16
C ALA A 69 -0.79 -2.63 -8.09
N GLY A 70 -0.88 -3.75 -7.41
CA GLY A 70 -1.82 -4.05 -6.33
C GLY A 70 -2.85 -5.08 -6.72
N GLU A 71 -2.85 -6.22 -6.03
CA GLU A 71 -3.78 -7.33 -6.25
C GLU A 71 -4.48 -7.74 -4.97
N GLY A 72 -5.76 -8.02 -5.06
CA GLY A 72 -6.58 -8.50 -3.96
C GLY A 72 -6.31 -7.80 -2.62
N VAL A 73 -6.13 -8.60 -1.60
CA VAL A 73 -5.63 -8.19 -0.28
C VAL A 73 -4.17 -8.59 -0.05
N ASN A 74 -3.53 -9.26 -1.02
CA ASN A 74 -2.18 -9.81 -0.88
C ASN A 74 -1.10 -8.74 -0.86
N GLU A 75 -0.82 -8.12 -2.02
CA GLU A 75 0.34 -7.26 -2.13
C GLU A 75 0.15 -6.03 -3.01
N HIS A 76 0.92 -5.00 -2.72
CA HIS A 76 1.14 -3.81 -3.51
C HIS A 76 2.63 -3.41 -3.41
N PRO A 77 3.55 -4.15 -4.05
CA PRO A 77 4.99 -4.01 -3.82
C PRO A 77 5.53 -2.61 -4.10
N THR A 78 5.04 -1.94 -5.16
CA THR A 78 5.48 -0.59 -5.49
C THR A 78 5.04 0.46 -4.46
N GLN A 79 4.00 0.18 -3.67
CA GLN A 79 3.63 1.02 -2.53
C GLN A 79 4.65 0.86 -1.39
N ALA A 80 5.00 -0.36 -1.02
CA ALA A 80 6.01 -0.59 0.01
C ALA A 80 7.38 0.01 -0.36
N LEU A 81 7.75 -0.06 -1.64
CA LEU A 81 8.99 0.56 -2.12
C LEU A 81 8.96 2.10 -1.99
N LEU A 82 7.86 2.76 -2.35
CA LEU A 82 7.77 4.21 -2.21
C LEU A 82 7.69 4.64 -0.74
N ASP A 83 7.03 3.86 0.11
CA ASP A 83 6.95 4.11 1.55
C ASP A 83 8.35 4.02 2.18
N ALA A 84 9.09 2.97 1.87
CA ALA A 84 10.48 2.81 2.32
C ALA A 84 11.39 3.92 1.79
N TYR A 85 11.26 4.30 0.52
CA TYR A 85 12.02 5.40 -0.07
C TYR A 85 11.71 6.73 0.62
N THR A 86 10.44 7.01 0.91
CA THR A 86 10.02 8.21 1.64
C THR A 86 10.65 8.26 3.04
N ILE A 87 10.63 7.14 3.76
CA ILE A 87 11.28 7.04 5.09
C ILE A 87 12.78 7.33 4.98
N MET A 88 13.46 6.78 3.98
CA MET A 88 14.90 6.98 3.78
C MET A 88 15.25 8.43 3.42
N ASN A 89 14.41 9.14 2.69
CA ASN A 89 14.60 10.56 2.37
C ASN A 89 14.64 11.45 3.62
N HIS A 90 14.02 11.02 4.71
CA HIS A 90 14.10 11.68 6.02
C HIS A 90 15.29 11.22 6.87
N ASN A 91 16.39 10.77 6.24
CA ASN A 91 17.63 10.31 6.87
C ASN A 91 17.42 9.16 7.88
N ARG A 92 16.38 8.32 7.69
CA ARG A 92 16.11 7.15 8.51
C ARG A 92 16.75 5.91 7.90
N LYS A 93 17.48 5.17 8.72
CA LYS A 93 17.97 3.84 8.34
C LYS A 93 16.87 2.82 8.65
N LEU A 94 16.43 2.08 7.66
CA LEU A 94 15.32 1.13 7.83
C LEU A 94 15.58 0.05 8.90
N ASN A 95 16.81 -0.32 9.12
CA ASN A 95 17.19 -1.34 10.12
C ASN A 95 17.25 -0.84 11.59
N ASP A 96 16.95 0.42 11.84
CA ASP A 96 17.05 1.05 13.17
C ASP A 96 15.79 1.83 13.54
N ILE A 97 14.65 1.44 12.99
CA ILE A 97 13.37 2.11 13.22
C ILE A 97 12.28 1.15 13.68
N THR A 98 11.35 1.68 14.45
CA THR A 98 10.09 1.04 14.80
C THR A 98 8.98 1.64 13.96
N VAL A 99 8.29 0.79 13.21
CA VAL A 99 7.17 1.18 12.32
C VAL A 99 5.89 0.57 12.86
N SER A 100 4.93 1.40 13.25
CA SER A 100 3.59 0.98 13.66
C SER A 100 2.63 1.12 12.48
N ILE A 101 2.11 0.02 11.98
CA ILE A 101 1.12 -0.04 10.91
C ILE A 101 -0.25 -0.21 11.55
N CYS A 102 -1.12 0.80 11.39
CA CYS A 102 -2.31 0.97 12.22
C CYS A 102 -3.60 1.01 11.39
N GLY A 103 -4.64 0.29 11.80
CA GLY A 103 -5.99 0.37 11.22
C GLY A 103 -6.51 -0.94 10.66
N ASP A 104 -7.08 -0.90 9.44
CA ASP A 104 -7.67 -2.06 8.77
C ASP A 104 -6.58 -2.97 8.19
N LEU A 105 -6.03 -3.84 9.03
CA LEU A 105 -4.98 -4.79 8.62
C LEU A 105 -5.52 -6.00 7.87
N GLU A 106 -6.76 -6.41 8.14
CA GLU A 106 -7.37 -7.58 7.48
C GLU A 106 -7.47 -7.37 5.96
N HIS A 107 -7.89 -6.19 5.53
CA HIS A 107 -8.14 -5.92 4.12
C HIS A 107 -6.99 -5.18 3.42
N SER A 108 -5.89 -4.89 4.13
CA SER A 108 -4.80 -4.05 3.62
C SER A 108 -3.67 -4.83 2.97
N ARG A 109 -3.65 -4.85 1.64
CA ARG A 109 -2.47 -5.31 0.87
C ARG A 109 -1.22 -4.44 1.11
N VAL A 110 -1.41 -3.18 1.50
CA VAL A 110 -0.30 -2.26 1.79
C VAL A 110 0.41 -2.67 3.08
N ALA A 111 -0.35 -3.06 4.12
CA ALA A 111 0.24 -3.56 5.36
C ALA A 111 1.12 -4.79 5.10
N ARG A 112 0.65 -5.74 4.29
CA ARG A 112 1.39 -6.97 3.95
C ARG A 112 2.69 -6.66 3.21
N SER A 113 2.63 -5.87 2.14
CA SER A 113 3.82 -5.51 1.38
C SER A 113 4.84 -4.73 2.21
N ASN A 114 4.37 -3.80 3.05
CA ASN A 114 5.26 -3.08 3.96
C ASN A 114 5.89 -4.00 4.99
N TYR A 115 5.12 -4.94 5.57
CA TYR A 115 5.69 -5.94 6.47
C TYR A 115 6.83 -6.71 5.80
N TYR A 116 6.60 -7.28 4.62
CA TYR A 116 7.64 -8.09 3.94
C TYR A 116 8.90 -7.29 3.64
N LEU A 117 8.75 -6.05 3.16
CA LEU A 117 9.89 -5.19 2.86
C LEU A 117 10.63 -4.77 4.14
N LEU A 118 9.91 -4.23 5.12
CA LEU A 118 10.49 -3.69 6.34
C LEU A 118 11.13 -4.80 7.20
N ASN A 119 10.50 -5.97 7.30
CA ASN A 119 11.06 -7.12 7.99
C ASN A 119 12.36 -7.60 7.32
N LYS A 120 12.39 -7.66 5.97
CA LYS A 120 13.60 -7.96 5.21
C LYS A 120 14.71 -6.94 5.45
N MET A 121 14.35 -5.68 5.64
CA MET A 121 15.27 -4.59 5.97
C MET A 121 15.62 -4.50 7.46
N LYS A 122 15.09 -5.43 8.29
CA LYS A 122 15.32 -5.54 9.74
C LYS A 122 14.76 -4.37 10.55
N SER A 123 13.72 -3.70 10.06
CA SER A 123 12.93 -2.76 10.86
C SER A 123 12.11 -3.53 11.92
N LYS A 124 11.87 -2.91 13.06
CA LYS A 124 10.88 -3.42 14.02
C LYS A 124 9.49 -3.02 13.56
N VAL A 125 8.67 -3.98 13.14
CA VAL A 125 7.29 -3.75 12.69
C VAL A 125 6.32 -4.10 13.81
N ARG A 126 5.31 -3.26 14.01
CA ARG A 126 4.16 -3.50 14.89
C ARG A 126 2.88 -3.46 14.09
N PHE A 127 1.96 -4.37 14.38
CA PHE A 127 0.60 -4.34 13.86
C PHE A 127 -0.35 -3.83 14.95
N VAL A 128 -1.08 -2.77 14.62
CA VAL A 128 -1.97 -2.07 15.56
C VAL A 128 -3.37 -2.02 14.95
N PHE A 129 -4.32 -2.76 15.52
CA PHE A 129 -5.65 -2.94 14.92
C PHE A 129 -6.70 -3.17 15.99
N PRO A 130 -7.91 -2.61 15.82
CA PRO A 130 -9.04 -3.03 16.63
C PRO A 130 -9.45 -4.47 16.27
N ASP A 131 -10.01 -5.21 17.20
CA ASP A 131 -10.28 -6.66 17.06
C ASP A 131 -11.03 -7.04 15.78
N TYR A 132 -11.93 -6.18 15.30
CA TYR A 132 -12.71 -6.41 14.09
C TYR A 132 -11.88 -6.24 12.77
N PHE A 133 -10.65 -5.74 12.85
CA PHE A 133 -9.69 -5.64 11.75
C PHE A 133 -8.47 -6.54 11.92
N LYS A 134 -8.59 -7.53 12.82
CA LYS A 134 -7.55 -8.54 13.04
C LYS A 134 -7.34 -9.38 11.78
N PRO A 135 -6.11 -9.46 11.24
CA PRO A 135 -5.82 -10.34 10.12
C PRO A 135 -6.11 -11.80 10.43
N LYS A 136 -6.81 -12.51 9.54
CA LYS A 136 -7.07 -13.96 9.68
C LYS A 136 -5.81 -14.79 9.60
N ASP A 137 -4.81 -14.27 8.91
CA ASP A 137 -3.51 -14.92 8.69
C ASP A 137 -2.39 -14.31 9.57
N LEU A 138 -2.77 -13.78 10.74
CA LEU A 138 -1.83 -13.09 11.66
C LEU A 138 -0.64 -13.96 12.07
N ASP A 139 -0.83 -15.25 12.16
CA ASP A 139 0.18 -16.25 12.49
C ASP A 139 1.34 -16.34 11.47
N LYS A 140 1.17 -15.79 10.28
CA LYS A 140 2.23 -15.70 9.27
C LYS A 140 3.23 -14.57 9.50
N TYR A 141 2.93 -13.66 10.43
CA TYR A 141 3.73 -12.45 10.66
C TYR A 141 4.41 -12.51 12.03
N ASP A 142 5.73 -12.40 12.03
CA ASP A 142 6.51 -12.26 13.27
C ASP A 142 6.55 -10.78 13.67
N VAL A 143 5.50 -10.32 14.38
CA VAL A 143 5.31 -8.91 14.76
C VAL A 143 4.72 -8.79 16.17
N GLU A 144 5.04 -7.70 16.86
CA GLU A 144 4.28 -7.28 18.03
C GLU A 144 2.89 -6.79 17.59
N THR A 145 1.86 -7.15 18.34
CA THR A 145 0.48 -6.76 18.05
C THR A 145 -0.14 -5.96 19.18
N PHE A 146 -0.94 -4.96 18.84
CA PHE A 146 -1.65 -4.11 19.77
C PHE A 146 -3.09 -3.90 19.31
N THR A 147 -4.03 -3.95 20.24
CA THR A 147 -5.45 -3.66 19.97
C THR A 147 -5.86 -2.24 20.36
N ASN A 148 -4.93 -1.50 20.97
CA ASN A 148 -5.06 -0.08 21.32
C ASN A 148 -4.06 0.75 20.52
N LEU A 149 -4.51 1.88 19.93
CA LEU A 149 -3.66 2.71 19.12
C LEU A 149 -2.52 3.34 19.93
N GLU A 150 -2.82 3.87 21.10
CA GLU A 150 -1.89 4.61 21.95
C GLU A 150 -0.71 3.72 22.38
N ASP A 151 -1.02 2.49 22.80
CA ASP A 151 0.02 1.51 23.16
C ASP A 151 0.86 1.10 21.96
N GLY A 152 0.22 0.92 20.80
CA GLY A 152 0.89 0.47 19.58
C GLY A 152 1.82 1.51 18.95
N ILE A 153 1.53 2.80 19.11
CA ILE A 153 2.37 3.88 18.56
C ILE A 153 3.44 4.40 19.52
N LYS A 154 3.40 3.95 20.78
CA LYS A 154 4.34 4.42 21.81
C LYS A 154 5.79 4.19 21.36
N ASP A 155 6.59 5.25 21.43
CA ASP A 155 8.01 5.26 21.03
C ASP A 155 8.26 4.83 19.55
N ALA A 156 7.26 4.89 18.69
CA ALA A 156 7.42 4.61 17.27
C ALA A 156 8.16 5.74 16.53
N ASP A 157 9.00 5.35 15.56
CA ASP A 157 9.65 6.29 14.64
C ASP A 157 8.72 6.66 13.49
N ILE A 158 7.89 5.72 13.07
CA ILE A 158 6.96 5.85 11.96
C ILE A 158 5.58 5.35 12.41
N VAL A 159 4.55 6.13 12.14
CA VAL A 159 3.15 5.72 12.27
C VAL A 159 2.51 5.71 10.89
N MET A 160 2.17 4.54 10.38
CA MET A 160 1.49 4.37 9.11
C MET A 160 0.02 4.08 9.39
N MET A 161 -0.85 5.05 9.10
CA MET A 161 -2.29 4.86 9.17
C MET A 161 -2.81 4.21 7.89
N LEU A 162 -3.67 3.22 8.03
CA LEU A 162 -4.29 2.53 6.91
C LEU A 162 -5.69 3.08 6.66
N ARG A 163 -6.06 3.14 5.39
CA ARG A 163 -7.42 3.47 4.98
C ARG A 163 -8.39 2.36 5.38
N ILE A 164 -9.54 2.72 5.95
CA ILE A 164 -10.66 1.78 6.09
C ILE A 164 -11.26 1.52 4.71
N GLN A 165 -11.25 0.26 4.29
CA GLN A 165 -11.69 -0.15 2.97
C GLN A 165 -13.17 -0.56 2.98
N ASN A 166 -14.08 0.40 3.15
CA ASN A 166 -15.53 0.16 3.24
C ASN A 166 -16.06 -0.70 2.08
N GLU A 167 -15.46 -0.56 0.90
CA GLU A 167 -15.81 -1.34 -0.29
C GLU A 167 -15.50 -2.84 -0.20
N ARG A 168 -14.64 -3.24 0.75
CA ARG A 168 -14.25 -4.65 0.98
C ARG A 168 -14.89 -5.24 2.22
N ILE A 169 -15.50 -4.41 3.05
CA ILE A 169 -16.12 -4.80 4.29
C ILE A 169 -17.58 -5.15 3.98
N LYS A 170 -17.87 -6.44 3.90
CA LYS A 170 -19.23 -6.96 3.80
C LYS A 170 -19.58 -7.56 5.17
N ASP A 171 -20.74 -7.18 5.71
CA ASP A 171 -21.34 -7.83 6.90
C ASP A 171 -20.64 -7.64 8.26
N LEU A 172 -19.80 -6.65 8.45
CA LEU A 172 -19.28 -6.28 9.77
C LEU A 172 -20.14 -5.17 10.39
N ASN A 173 -20.60 -5.38 11.64
CA ASN A 173 -21.12 -4.30 12.47
C ASN A 173 -19.95 -3.40 12.90
N LEU A 174 -19.52 -2.53 12.00
CA LEU A 174 -18.46 -1.57 12.31
C LEU A 174 -19.01 -0.43 13.15
N PRO A 175 -18.17 0.16 14.03
CA PRO A 175 -18.52 1.39 14.70
C PRO A 175 -18.79 2.51 13.68
N SER A 176 -19.50 3.55 14.11
CA SER A 176 -19.63 4.76 13.29
C SER A 176 -18.25 5.36 13.01
N ALA A 177 -18.14 6.19 11.96
CA ALA A 177 -16.90 6.91 11.66
C ALA A 177 -16.40 7.72 12.86
N ASP A 178 -17.33 8.37 13.58
CA ASP A 178 -17.02 9.15 14.78
C ASP A 178 -16.51 8.28 15.93
N ASP A 179 -17.11 7.10 16.15
CA ASP A 179 -16.69 6.19 17.23
C ASP A 179 -15.33 5.55 16.89
N TYR A 180 -15.10 5.24 15.61
CA TYR A 180 -13.79 4.79 15.15
C TYR A 180 -12.74 5.88 15.36
N PHE A 181 -13.02 7.13 14.93
CA PHE A 181 -12.09 8.23 15.10
C PHE A 181 -11.72 8.46 16.56
N LYS A 182 -12.70 8.45 17.47
CA LYS A 182 -12.45 8.60 18.91
C LYS A 182 -11.51 7.54 19.44
N SER A 183 -11.75 6.28 19.08
CA SER A 183 -10.97 5.13 19.61
C SER A 183 -9.65 4.93 18.86
N PHE A 184 -9.67 4.99 17.53
CA PHE A 184 -8.55 4.55 16.68
C PHE A 184 -8.03 5.63 15.70
N GLY A 185 -8.69 6.78 15.58
CA GLY A 185 -8.20 7.90 14.78
C GLY A 185 -6.92 8.48 15.38
N LEU A 186 -5.94 8.77 14.53
CA LEU A 186 -4.69 9.41 14.92
C LEU A 186 -4.89 10.92 15.06
N THR A 187 -4.63 11.45 16.24
CA THR A 187 -4.68 12.88 16.57
C THR A 187 -3.32 13.38 17.02
N TYR A 188 -3.12 14.69 17.07
CA TYR A 188 -1.91 15.27 17.64
C TYR A 188 -1.64 14.82 19.07
N GLU A 189 -2.71 14.68 19.90
CA GLU A 189 -2.55 14.26 21.30
C GLU A 189 -2.04 12.81 21.38
N LYS A 190 -2.60 11.91 20.60
CA LYS A 190 -2.13 10.52 20.55
C LYS A 190 -0.72 10.44 19.95
N LEU A 191 -0.42 11.23 18.92
CA LEU A 191 0.90 11.23 18.27
C LEU A 191 2.05 11.63 19.22
N LYS A 192 1.78 12.40 20.28
CA LYS A 192 2.78 12.74 21.32
C LYS A 192 3.36 11.52 22.04
N LEU A 193 2.70 10.37 21.99
CA LEU A 193 3.18 9.12 22.56
C LEU A 193 4.28 8.47 21.73
N ALA A 194 4.35 8.78 20.44
CA ALA A 194 5.45 8.37 19.57
C ALA A 194 6.69 9.23 19.81
N LYS A 195 7.79 8.92 19.13
CA LYS A 195 9.01 9.73 19.25
C LYS A 195 8.79 11.17 18.76
N PRO A 196 9.52 12.16 19.29
CA PRO A 196 9.36 13.57 18.87
C PRO A 196 9.49 13.79 17.37
N GLU A 197 10.37 13.04 16.71
CA GLU A 197 10.64 13.11 15.27
C GLU A 197 9.83 12.09 14.46
N VAL A 198 8.68 11.65 14.98
CA VAL A 198 7.82 10.67 14.29
C VAL A 198 7.34 11.21 12.94
N LEU A 199 7.32 10.34 11.93
CA LEU A 199 6.71 10.60 10.64
C LEU A 199 5.38 9.85 10.52
N VAL A 200 4.40 10.54 9.97
CA VAL A 200 3.08 9.97 9.71
C VAL A 200 2.94 9.68 8.22
N LEU A 201 2.66 8.40 7.91
CA LEU A 201 2.43 7.89 6.56
C LEU A 201 0.97 7.47 6.38
N HIS A 202 0.49 7.54 5.14
CA HIS A 202 -0.80 7.00 4.74
C HIS A 202 -0.78 6.66 3.24
N PRO A 203 -1.20 5.46 2.81
CA PRO A 203 -1.10 5.06 1.39
C PRO A 203 -2.09 5.77 0.46
N GLY A 204 -3.00 6.57 1.02
CA GLY A 204 -4.07 7.25 0.28
C GLY A 204 -5.11 6.32 -0.39
N PRO A 205 -6.25 6.88 -0.79
CA PRO A 205 -6.76 8.18 -0.36
C PRO A 205 -7.17 8.16 1.13
N ILE A 206 -7.09 9.32 1.79
CA ILE A 206 -7.44 9.46 3.21
C ILE A 206 -8.96 9.59 3.35
N ASN A 207 -9.56 8.89 4.32
CA ASN A 207 -10.88 9.23 4.84
C ASN A 207 -10.68 10.25 5.98
N ARG A 208 -10.75 11.53 5.64
CA ARG A 208 -10.47 12.64 6.57
C ARG A 208 -11.42 12.61 7.76
N GLY A 209 -10.88 12.80 8.97
CA GLY A 209 -11.65 12.76 10.20
C GLY A 209 -12.11 11.34 10.58
N VAL A 210 -11.54 10.29 9.97
CA VAL A 210 -11.81 8.89 10.31
C VAL A 210 -10.54 8.19 10.78
N GLU A 211 -9.52 8.07 9.93
CA GLU A 211 -8.25 7.43 10.31
C GLU A 211 -7.26 8.42 10.94
N ILE A 212 -7.36 9.69 10.53
CA ILE A 212 -6.43 10.74 10.93
C ILE A 212 -7.15 12.09 11.03
N GLU A 213 -6.74 12.88 11.98
CA GLU A 213 -7.18 14.28 12.15
C GLU A 213 -6.78 15.11 10.92
N ASN A 214 -7.67 16.00 10.48
CA ASN A 214 -7.47 16.75 9.24
C ASN A 214 -6.21 17.61 9.26
N GLU A 215 -6.02 18.36 10.33
CA GLU A 215 -4.89 19.26 10.53
C GLU A 215 -3.56 18.47 10.59
N LEU A 216 -3.57 17.29 11.20
CA LEU A 216 -2.40 16.43 11.28
C LEU A 216 -2.06 15.83 9.89
N ALA A 217 -3.07 15.46 9.10
CA ALA A 217 -2.85 14.94 7.76
C ALA A 217 -2.19 15.97 6.83
N ASP A 218 -2.44 17.25 7.06
CA ASP A 218 -1.92 18.37 6.27
C ASP A 218 -0.66 19.03 6.87
N ASP A 219 -0.21 18.60 8.05
CA ASP A 219 1.00 19.12 8.71
C ASP A 219 2.28 18.60 8.05
N VAL A 220 2.92 19.42 7.25
CA VAL A 220 4.16 19.10 6.51
C VAL A 220 5.36 18.77 7.42
N ASN A 221 5.30 19.08 8.71
CA ASN A 221 6.38 18.75 9.66
C ASN A 221 6.24 17.34 10.26
N LYS A 222 5.05 16.74 10.15
CA LYS A 222 4.75 15.42 10.71
C LYS A 222 4.27 14.45 9.63
N SER A 223 3.42 14.90 8.72
CA SER A 223 2.80 14.09 7.69
C SER A 223 3.62 14.16 6.39
N VAL A 224 4.06 13.02 5.92
CA VAL A 224 4.78 12.88 4.64
C VAL A 224 3.89 12.29 3.54
N ILE A 225 2.57 12.39 3.69
CA ILE A 225 1.58 11.75 2.81
C ILE A 225 1.67 12.29 1.38
N THR A 226 1.81 13.60 1.23
CA THR A 226 1.97 14.23 -0.09
C THR A 226 3.31 13.84 -0.73
N GLU A 227 4.36 13.78 0.08
CA GLU A 227 5.68 13.34 -0.37
C GLU A 227 5.67 11.88 -0.84
N GLN A 228 4.91 10.99 -0.18
CA GLN A 228 4.71 9.60 -0.65
C GLN A 228 4.13 9.59 -2.08
N VAL A 229 3.23 10.50 -2.43
CA VAL A 229 2.67 10.58 -3.78
C VAL A 229 3.75 10.98 -4.81
N GLU A 230 4.56 11.98 -4.50
CA GLU A 230 5.67 12.44 -5.35
C GLU A 230 6.72 11.34 -5.51
N ASN A 231 7.17 10.75 -4.42
CA ASN A 231 8.12 9.64 -4.41
C ASN A 231 7.57 8.42 -5.17
N GLY A 232 6.26 8.23 -5.15
CA GLY A 232 5.58 7.19 -5.92
C GLY A 232 5.80 7.30 -7.42
N VAL A 233 5.91 8.50 -7.96
CA VAL A 233 6.24 8.71 -9.38
C VAL A 233 7.67 8.25 -9.65
N ALA A 234 8.64 8.75 -8.87
CA ALA A 234 10.06 8.42 -9.03
C ALA A 234 10.34 6.91 -8.90
N VAL A 235 9.78 6.28 -7.87
CA VAL A 235 9.95 4.83 -7.63
C VAL A 235 9.35 3.99 -8.76
N ARG A 236 8.16 4.33 -9.26
CA ARG A 236 7.56 3.62 -10.40
C ARG A 236 8.34 3.82 -11.69
N MET A 237 8.89 5.01 -11.92
CA MET A 237 9.83 5.25 -13.04
C MET A 237 11.08 4.38 -12.93
N ALA A 238 11.66 4.28 -11.73
CA ALA A 238 12.81 3.40 -11.48
C ALA A 238 12.47 1.92 -11.74
N CYS A 239 11.32 1.44 -11.28
CA CYS A 239 10.86 0.09 -11.56
C CYS A 239 10.74 -0.17 -13.07
N LEU A 240 10.15 0.75 -13.83
CA LEU A 240 10.04 0.65 -15.28
C LEU A 240 11.43 0.62 -15.94
N SER A 241 12.33 1.50 -15.52
CA SER A 241 13.69 1.58 -16.09
C SER A 241 14.53 0.32 -15.84
N ILE A 242 14.32 -0.35 -14.70
CA ILE A 242 15.04 -1.58 -14.36
C ILE A 242 14.45 -2.80 -15.10
N MET A 243 13.13 -2.84 -15.28
CA MET A 243 12.42 -4.01 -15.81
C MET A 243 12.35 -4.02 -17.34
N VAL A 244 12.37 -2.87 -17.99
CA VAL A 244 12.41 -2.75 -19.46
C VAL A 244 13.86 -2.66 -19.90
N LYS A 245 14.34 -3.67 -20.59
CA LYS A 245 15.70 -3.74 -21.13
C LYS A 245 15.78 -3.08 -22.50
#